data_7df9b446babe0bb872d2f4f4a1710fa3
#
_entry.id   7df9b446babe0bb872d2f4f4a1710fa3
#
_cell.length_a   1.000
_cell.length_b   1.000
_cell.length_c   1.000
_cell.angle_alpha   90.00
_cell.angle_beta   90.00
_cell.angle_gamma   90.00
#
_symmetry.space_group_name_H-M   'P 1'
#
loop_
_entity.id
_entity.type
_entity.pdbx_description
1 polymer ?
#
loop_
_entity_poly.entity_id
_entity_poly.type
_entity_poly.pdbx_seq_one_letter_code
_entity_poly.pdbx_strand_id
1 'polypeptide(L)'
;GHTMGPLSLTDDFLIDSVHLDRVGPVDVERRLVTVESGVSVAELDRVLRRHGLAMPTNVVLTSVRYGGIVATGCHGAGWECQTISDLVEAMTIVTHTGEAVRFSEATHGPDVMNAVKCNLGTLGVIYDLTLRVEPDFHLVAVDEHLPLSLTDDLGQLRSFLSGNDYVEVFWLPQASGLWAKSWNRTDAPARRRSWASTPGDFAKTTIGNALWRAAKNAPTATRAFNETLYRGLVPRHHSVVRDAADSLHYQQFIENVRCEIMSFAIVIDPEFRNVAKAWQVVVDKVRERAAVGESPLNLVLEMRVIRDSNVWLSPAFSTNGEHHCYFELISVAGTPKCHEFFDDVAAAWMRSPELEARPHWAKYFADIPGIVPYIHQAWRGNLAKFAGLRDQIDPERMFLNPAMQRILYPAADAH
;
A
#
# COMPACT_ATOMS: atom_id res chain seq x y z
N GLY A 1 15.48 0.59 0.04
CA GLY A 1 14.16 0.06 0.35
C GLY A 1 13.09 1.14 0.38
N HIS A 2 11.84 0.73 0.19
CA HIS A 2 10.66 1.63 0.20
C HIS A 2 9.89 1.55 1.52
N THR A 3 10.38 0.79 2.51
CA THR A 3 9.82 0.76 3.86
C THR A 3 10.25 1.99 4.62
N MET A 4 9.29 2.75 5.15
CA MET A 4 9.51 3.97 5.93
C MET A 4 9.44 3.73 7.44
N GLY A 5 8.93 2.56 7.82
CA GLY A 5 8.87 2.13 9.21
C GLY A 5 10.15 1.42 9.66
N PRO A 6 10.24 1.09 10.94
CA PRO A 6 11.44 0.51 11.56
C PRO A 6 11.62 -0.99 11.29
N LEU A 7 10.81 -1.62 10.43
CA LEU A 7 10.82 -3.07 10.20
C LEU A 7 12.17 -3.60 9.70
N SER A 8 12.92 -2.78 8.95
CA SER A 8 14.23 -3.13 8.41
C SER A 8 15.40 -2.53 9.19
N LEU A 9 15.15 -1.85 10.32
CA LEU A 9 16.20 -1.27 11.13
C LEU A 9 16.76 -2.34 12.08
N THR A 10 18.09 -2.48 12.06
CA THR A 10 18.80 -3.40 12.94
C THR A 10 20.19 -2.82 13.23
N ASP A 11 20.72 -3.09 14.42
CA ASP A 11 22.09 -2.80 14.81
C ASP A 11 23.03 -4.00 14.49
N ASP A 12 22.46 -5.14 14.06
CA ASP A 12 23.15 -6.36 13.75
C ASP A 12 23.25 -6.59 12.21
N PHE A 13 22.88 -7.77 11.73
CA PHE A 13 22.99 -8.13 10.32
C PHE A 13 21.71 -7.78 9.54
N LEU A 14 21.86 -7.05 8.43
CA LEU A 14 20.82 -6.87 7.43
C LEU A 14 21.04 -7.84 6.27
N ILE A 15 20.06 -8.68 6.01
CA ILE A 15 20.08 -9.61 4.88
C ILE A 15 19.40 -8.94 3.69
N ASP A 16 20.15 -8.70 2.62
CA ASP A 16 19.61 -8.20 1.36
C ASP A 16 19.31 -9.36 0.41
N SER A 17 18.03 -9.50 0.03
CA SER A 17 17.58 -10.55 -0.89
C SER A 17 17.79 -10.23 -2.37
N VAL A 18 18.55 -9.19 -2.70
CA VAL A 18 18.71 -8.69 -4.08
C VAL A 18 19.18 -9.77 -5.08
N HIS A 19 19.93 -10.75 -4.64
CA HIS A 19 20.43 -11.86 -5.46
C HIS A 19 19.55 -13.12 -5.42
N LEU A 20 18.44 -13.10 -4.70
CA LEU A 20 17.38 -14.10 -4.77
C LEU A 20 16.36 -13.65 -5.83
N ASP A 21 16.78 -13.60 -7.08
CA ASP A 21 16.07 -12.91 -8.17
C ASP A 21 15.55 -13.83 -9.27
N ARG A 22 15.58 -15.14 -9.05
CA ARG A 22 15.11 -16.12 -10.04
C ARG A 22 13.58 -16.22 -10.03
N VAL A 23 13.00 -16.16 -11.23
CA VAL A 23 11.62 -16.58 -11.48
C VAL A 23 11.67 -18.05 -11.91
N GLY A 24 11.02 -18.92 -11.15
CA GLY A 24 10.90 -20.33 -11.42
C GLY A 24 9.95 -20.65 -12.58
N PRO A 25 9.68 -21.94 -12.81
CA PRO A 25 8.70 -22.33 -13.81
C PRO A 25 7.33 -21.73 -13.57
N VAL A 26 6.66 -21.25 -14.65
CA VAL A 26 5.30 -20.78 -14.62
C VAL A 26 4.37 -21.94 -14.92
N ASP A 27 3.51 -22.30 -13.99
CA ASP A 27 2.45 -23.29 -14.18
C ASP A 27 1.19 -22.59 -14.71
N VAL A 28 1.08 -22.56 -16.03
CA VAL A 28 -0.05 -21.89 -16.73
C VAL A 28 -1.38 -22.55 -16.43
N GLU A 29 -1.42 -23.88 -16.29
CA GLU A 29 -2.67 -24.62 -16.07
C GLU A 29 -3.20 -24.35 -14.65
N ARG A 30 -2.32 -24.36 -13.64
CA ARG A 30 -2.67 -24.07 -12.25
C ARG A 30 -2.69 -22.59 -11.94
N ARG A 31 -2.20 -21.76 -12.86
CA ARG A 31 -2.03 -20.30 -12.68
C ARG A 31 -1.19 -19.95 -11.46
N LEU A 32 -0.05 -20.59 -11.36
CA LEU A 32 0.91 -20.42 -10.27
C LEU A 32 2.29 -20.06 -10.83
N VAL A 33 3.00 -19.24 -10.10
CA VAL A 33 4.42 -18.95 -10.35
C VAL A 33 5.19 -18.94 -9.05
N THR A 34 6.33 -19.59 -9.02
CA THR A 34 7.24 -19.51 -7.87
C THR A 34 8.35 -18.50 -8.17
N VAL A 35 8.57 -17.56 -7.26
CA VAL A 35 9.58 -16.51 -7.39
C VAL A 35 10.43 -16.46 -6.14
N GLU A 36 11.72 -16.24 -6.28
CA GLU A 36 12.60 -15.92 -5.16
C GLU A 36 12.25 -14.54 -4.59
N SER A 37 12.50 -14.33 -3.31
CA SER A 37 12.01 -13.14 -2.57
C SER A 37 12.54 -11.80 -3.09
N GLY A 38 13.67 -11.80 -3.78
CA GLY A 38 14.30 -10.64 -4.39
C GLY A 38 13.83 -10.33 -5.81
N VAL A 39 12.92 -11.10 -6.39
CA VAL A 39 12.34 -10.79 -7.71
C VAL A 39 11.56 -9.49 -7.61
N SER A 40 11.82 -8.55 -8.53
CA SER A 40 11.10 -7.29 -8.62
C SER A 40 9.76 -7.46 -9.34
N VAL A 41 8.86 -6.50 -9.10
CA VAL A 41 7.58 -6.43 -9.81
C VAL A 41 7.80 -6.39 -11.33
N ALA A 42 8.71 -5.53 -11.81
CA ALA A 42 9.03 -5.43 -13.24
C ALA A 42 9.51 -6.75 -13.86
N GLU A 43 10.29 -7.53 -13.11
CA GLU A 43 10.80 -8.81 -13.60
C GLU A 43 9.70 -9.86 -13.71
N LEU A 44 8.85 -9.96 -12.70
CA LEU A 44 7.73 -10.89 -12.72
C LEU A 44 6.75 -10.55 -13.83
N ASP A 45 6.34 -9.29 -13.98
CA ASP A 45 5.44 -8.86 -15.06
C ASP A 45 5.98 -9.22 -16.44
N ARG A 46 7.29 -9.02 -16.64
CA ARG A 46 7.96 -9.38 -17.92
C ARG A 46 7.90 -10.87 -18.21
N VAL A 47 8.00 -11.71 -17.17
CA VAL A 47 7.90 -13.18 -17.31
C VAL A 47 6.46 -13.58 -17.55
N LEU A 48 5.51 -13.11 -16.75
CA LEU A 48 4.09 -13.46 -16.85
C LEU A 48 3.51 -13.12 -18.23
N ARG A 49 3.80 -11.92 -18.76
CA ARG A 49 3.38 -11.52 -20.11
C ARG A 49 3.77 -12.53 -21.21
N ARG A 50 4.95 -13.16 -21.12
CA ARG A 50 5.38 -14.16 -22.10
C ARG A 50 4.53 -15.44 -22.07
N HIS A 51 3.84 -15.67 -20.96
CA HIS A 51 2.98 -16.83 -20.74
C HIS A 51 1.48 -16.48 -20.85
N GLY A 52 1.15 -15.24 -21.25
CA GLY A 52 -0.25 -14.77 -21.30
C GLY A 52 -0.90 -14.69 -19.92
N LEU A 53 -0.13 -14.38 -18.89
CA LEU A 53 -0.57 -14.27 -17.51
C LEU A 53 -0.27 -12.87 -16.97
N ALA A 54 -1.00 -12.48 -15.90
CA ALA A 54 -0.79 -11.25 -15.15
C ALA A 54 -1.06 -11.47 -13.65
N MET A 55 -0.57 -10.56 -12.82
CA MET A 55 -1.02 -10.42 -11.43
C MET A 55 -2.43 -9.80 -11.43
N PRO A 56 -3.39 -10.30 -10.63
CA PRO A 56 -4.74 -9.72 -10.55
C PRO A 56 -4.75 -8.32 -9.95
N THR A 57 -3.80 -8.03 -9.10
CA THR A 57 -3.52 -6.72 -8.51
C THR A 57 -2.04 -6.60 -8.23
N ASN A 58 -1.51 -5.39 -8.17
CA ASN A 58 -0.10 -5.18 -7.84
C ASN A 58 0.12 -3.79 -7.21
N VAL A 59 1.29 -3.60 -6.59
CA VAL A 59 1.73 -2.29 -6.12
C VAL A 59 2.14 -1.42 -7.31
N VAL A 60 2.02 -0.10 -7.17
CA VAL A 60 2.33 0.84 -8.26
C VAL A 60 3.80 0.81 -8.66
N LEU A 61 4.70 0.68 -7.69
CA LEU A 61 6.15 0.72 -7.90
C LEU A 61 6.67 -0.59 -8.46
N THR A 62 7.46 -0.53 -9.53
CA THR A 62 7.97 -1.71 -10.23
C THR A 62 9.33 -2.19 -9.75
N SER A 63 10.06 -1.36 -9.02
CA SER A 63 11.40 -1.69 -8.46
C SER A 63 11.35 -2.46 -7.14
N VAL A 64 10.20 -2.48 -6.46
CA VAL A 64 10.03 -3.18 -5.18
C VAL A 64 10.01 -4.71 -5.36
N ARG A 65 10.35 -5.45 -4.30
CA ARG A 65 10.57 -6.89 -4.34
C ARG A 65 9.51 -7.66 -3.60
N TYR A 66 9.13 -8.83 -4.13
CA TYR A 66 7.99 -9.60 -3.63
C TYR A 66 8.14 -10.07 -2.19
N GLY A 67 9.33 -10.41 -1.72
CA GLY A 67 9.55 -10.76 -0.31
C GLY A 67 9.11 -9.66 0.65
N GLY A 68 9.52 -8.40 0.37
CA GLY A 68 9.13 -7.24 1.18
C GLY A 68 7.65 -6.87 1.04
N ILE A 69 7.11 -6.91 -0.20
CA ILE A 69 5.70 -6.63 -0.49
C ILE A 69 4.79 -7.57 0.32
N VAL A 70 5.06 -8.86 0.26
CA VAL A 70 4.26 -9.88 0.93
C VAL A 70 4.42 -9.80 2.44
N ALA A 71 5.64 -9.68 2.94
CA ALA A 71 5.90 -9.64 4.39
C ALA A 71 5.20 -8.48 5.11
N THR A 72 4.85 -7.41 4.41
CA THR A 72 4.26 -6.18 5.00
C THR A 72 2.79 -5.94 4.63
N GLY A 73 2.13 -6.91 3.98
CA GLY A 73 0.73 -6.81 3.61
C GLY A 73 0.45 -5.71 2.58
N CYS A 74 1.37 -5.50 1.63
CA CYS A 74 1.18 -4.51 0.57
C CYS A 74 0.01 -4.87 -0.33
N HIS A 75 -0.58 -3.84 -0.93
CA HIS A 75 -1.79 -3.94 -1.75
C HIS A 75 -1.71 -3.03 -2.98
N GLY A 76 -2.54 -3.32 -3.96
CA GLY A 76 -2.84 -2.39 -5.04
C GLY A 76 -4.17 -1.66 -4.78
N ALA A 77 -4.94 -1.51 -5.83
CA ALA A 77 -6.35 -1.12 -5.78
C ALA A 77 -7.21 -2.26 -6.35
N GLY A 78 -8.51 -2.23 -6.12
CA GLY A 78 -9.49 -3.11 -6.76
C GLY A 78 -10.55 -3.61 -5.80
N TRP A 79 -11.83 -3.40 -6.17
CA TRP A 79 -12.97 -3.76 -5.34
C TRP A 79 -12.96 -5.26 -4.96
N GLU A 80 -12.67 -6.14 -5.93
CA GLU A 80 -12.59 -7.59 -5.72
C GLU A 80 -11.15 -8.08 -5.42
N CYS A 81 -10.18 -7.17 -5.31
CA CYS A 81 -8.79 -7.51 -5.07
C CYS A 81 -8.45 -7.50 -3.58
N GLN A 82 -7.69 -8.48 -3.15
CA GLN A 82 -7.12 -8.59 -1.81
C GLN A 82 -5.70 -8.01 -1.77
N THR A 83 -4.98 -8.17 -0.66
CA THR A 83 -3.56 -7.82 -0.59
C THR A 83 -2.72 -8.77 -1.43
N ILE A 84 -1.49 -8.38 -1.76
CA ILE A 84 -0.54 -9.29 -2.46
C ILE A 84 -0.21 -10.51 -1.58
N SER A 85 -0.24 -10.36 -0.26
CA SER A 85 -0.02 -11.45 0.68
C SER A 85 -1.10 -12.55 0.57
N ASP A 86 -2.35 -12.18 0.26
CA ASP A 86 -3.44 -13.13 0.05
C ASP A 86 -3.25 -14.01 -1.20
N LEU A 87 -2.45 -13.55 -2.16
CA LEU A 87 -2.12 -14.32 -3.37
C LEU A 87 -1.09 -15.41 -3.15
N VAL A 88 -0.45 -15.47 -1.98
CA VAL A 88 0.56 -16.47 -1.67
C VAL A 88 -0.10 -17.82 -1.41
N GLU A 89 0.27 -18.82 -2.22
CA GLU A 89 -0.17 -20.21 -2.09
C GLU A 89 0.78 -21.03 -1.22
N ALA A 90 2.07 -20.75 -1.33
CA ALA A 90 3.12 -21.33 -0.50
C ALA A 90 4.30 -20.37 -0.34
N MET A 91 5.07 -20.55 0.74
CA MET A 91 6.24 -19.75 1.04
C MET A 91 7.32 -20.61 1.66
N THR A 92 8.56 -20.48 1.20
CA THR A 92 9.72 -21.09 1.84
C THR A 92 10.45 -20.05 2.69
N ILE A 93 10.62 -20.36 3.97
CA ILE A 93 11.32 -19.51 4.94
C ILE A 93 12.54 -20.27 5.46
N VAL A 94 13.71 -19.64 5.44
CA VAL A 94 14.89 -20.12 6.16
C VAL A 94 14.77 -19.65 7.61
N THR A 95 14.63 -20.62 8.52
CA THR A 95 14.38 -20.39 9.95
C THR A 95 15.66 -20.10 10.73
N HIS A 96 15.56 -19.87 12.03
CA HIS A 96 16.70 -19.64 12.94
C HIS A 96 17.68 -20.82 12.99
N THR A 97 17.24 -22.06 12.67
CA THR A 97 18.11 -23.22 12.59
C THR A 97 18.90 -23.30 11.28
N GLY A 98 18.64 -22.43 10.31
CA GLY A 98 19.19 -22.50 8.95
C GLY A 98 18.45 -23.46 8.03
N GLU A 99 17.39 -24.11 8.50
CA GLU A 99 16.56 -25.00 7.68
C GLU A 99 15.56 -24.21 6.83
N ALA A 100 15.42 -24.62 5.57
CA ALA A 100 14.40 -24.10 4.65
C ALA A 100 13.09 -24.85 4.82
N VAL A 101 12.09 -24.22 5.45
CA VAL A 101 10.78 -24.79 5.68
C VAL A 101 9.77 -24.24 4.69
N ARG A 102 9.08 -25.12 3.94
CA ARG A 102 8.04 -24.72 3.00
C ARG A 102 6.67 -24.77 3.68
N PHE A 103 6.08 -23.62 3.86
CA PHE A 103 4.73 -23.44 4.38
C PHE A 103 3.69 -23.44 3.25
N SER A 104 2.59 -24.19 3.43
CA SER A 104 1.41 -24.19 2.57
C SER A 104 0.18 -24.59 3.39
N GLU A 105 -1.02 -24.28 2.90
CA GLU A 105 -2.24 -24.72 3.58
C GLU A 105 -2.35 -26.25 3.65
N ALA A 106 -1.87 -26.95 2.61
CA ALA A 106 -1.89 -28.42 2.56
C ALA A 106 -1.02 -29.06 3.64
N THR A 107 0.08 -28.41 4.06
CA THR A 107 1.03 -28.99 5.02
C THR A 107 0.89 -28.45 6.44
N HIS A 108 0.43 -27.19 6.59
CA HIS A 108 0.40 -26.50 7.89
C HIS A 108 -0.98 -25.94 8.26
N GLY A 109 -1.96 -26.06 7.35
CA GLY A 109 -3.31 -25.53 7.55
C GLY A 109 -3.43 -24.02 7.30
N PRO A 110 -4.69 -23.52 7.18
CA PRO A 110 -4.97 -22.13 6.83
C PRO A 110 -4.51 -21.14 7.91
N ASP A 111 -4.61 -21.48 9.18
CA ASP A 111 -4.24 -20.57 10.28
C ASP A 111 -2.75 -20.25 10.26
N VAL A 112 -1.89 -21.24 10.09
CA VAL A 112 -0.45 -21.02 9.96
C VAL A 112 -0.13 -20.20 8.71
N MET A 113 -0.78 -20.51 7.58
CA MET A 113 -0.57 -19.73 6.35
C MET A 113 -1.04 -18.29 6.50
N ASN A 114 -2.16 -18.02 7.18
CA ASN A 114 -2.64 -16.67 7.44
C ASN A 114 -1.69 -15.85 8.35
N ALA A 115 -0.92 -16.52 9.20
CA ALA A 115 0.16 -15.89 9.95
C ALA A 115 1.41 -15.64 9.08
N VAL A 116 1.84 -16.64 8.31
CA VAL A 116 3.10 -16.63 7.55
C VAL A 116 3.07 -15.63 6.40
N LYS A 117 1.91 -15.41 5.75
CA LYS A 117 1.75 -14.52 4.59
C LYS A 117 2.12 -13.06 4.86
N CYS A 118 1.87 -12.54 6.07
CA CYS A 118 2.27 -11.18 6.47
C CYS A 118 3.10 -11.27 7.75
N ASN A 119 4.34 -11.75 7.64
CA ASN A 119 5.18 -12.13 8.77
C ASN A 119 6.08 -11.00 9.30
N LEU A 120 6.05 -9.82 8.69
CA LEU A 120 6.85 -8.64 9.06
C LEU A 120 8.37 -8.91 9.14
N GLY A 121 8.86 -9.99 8.49
CA GLY A 121 10.25 -10.41 8.54
C GLY A 121 10.66 -11.08 9.86
N THR A 122 9.71 -11.44 10.74
CA THR A 122 10.00 -11.91 12.09
C THR A 122 10.00 -13.44 12.26
N LEU A 123 9.75 -14.19 11.18
CA LEU A 123 9.74 -15.68 11.19
C LEU A 123 11.00 -16.29 10.58
N GLY A 124 11.82 -15.49 9.91
CA GLY A 124 12.99 -15.95 9.16
C GLY A 124 13.16 -15.22 7.85
N VAL A 125 14.09 -15.70 7.04
CA VAL A 125 14.38 -15.15 5.71
C VAL A 125 13.47 -15.79 4.68
N ILE A 126 12.61 -15.00 4.04
CA ILE A 126 11.80 -15.49 2.91
C ILE A 126 12.75 -15.84 1.76
N TYR A 127 12.77 -17.11 1.37
CA TYR A 127 13.57 -17.60 0.25
C TYR A 127 12.80 -17.53 -1.06
N ASP A 128 11.62 -18.14 -1.13
CA ASP A 128 10.74 -18.11 -2.28
C ASP A 128 9.26 -18.01 -1.90
N LEU A 129 8.46 -17.64 -2.89
CA LEU A 129 7.01 -17.46 -2.83
C LEU A 129 6.35 -18.12 -4.03
N THR A 130 5.29 -18.89 -3.82
CA THR A 130 4.41 -19.35 -4.90
C THR A 130 3.17 -18.46 -4.90
N LEU A 131 2.97 -17.72 -6.00
CA LEU A 131 1.91 -16.72 -6.16
C LEU A 131 0.84 -17.20 -7.12
N ARG A 132 -0.43 -16.94 -6.82
CA ARG A 132 -1.53 -17.09 -7.75
C ARG A 132 -1.51 -15.93 -8.75
N VAL A 133 -1.69 -16.29 -10.02
CA VAL A 133 -1.78 -15.37 -11.16
C VAL A 133 -3.05 -15.68 -11.95
N GLU A 134 -3.40 -14.84 -12.91
CA GLU A 134 -4.56 -15.06 -13.77
C GLU A 134 -4.19 -14.87 -15.24
N PRO A 135 -5.05 -15.29 -16.21
CA PRO A 135 -4.87 -14.93 -17.60
C PRO A 135 -4.72 -13.43 -17.78
N ASP A 136 -3.83 -13.01 -18.68
CA ASP A 136 -3.65 -11.58 -18.98
C ASP A 136 -4.99 -10.94 -19.42
N PHE A 137 -5.18 -9.69 -19.00
CA PHE A 137 -6.41 -8.95 -19.24
C PHE A 137 -6.14 -7.50 -19.61
N HIS A 138 -7.12 -6.88 -20.23
CA HIS A 138 -7.06 -5.47 -20.58
C HIS A 138 -7.96 -4.65 -19.67
N LEU A 139 -7.57 -3.39 -19.48
CA LEU A 139 -8.29 -2.41 -18.68
C LEU A 139 -8.54 -1.13 -19.48
N VAL A 140 -9.78 -0.66 -19.47
CA VAL A 140 -10.08 0.73 -19.82
C VAL A 140 -9.66 1.59 -18.63
N ALA A 141 -8.58 2.31 -18.78
CA ALA A 141 -8.10 3.27 -17.78
C ALA A 141 -8.71 4.65 -18.07
N VAL A 142 -9.38 5.23 -17.08
CA VAL A 142 -9.98 6.57 -17.15
C VAL A 142 -9.35 7.45 -16.10
N ASP A 143 -8.87 8.62 -16.55
CA ASP A 143 -8.44 9.72 -15.68
C ASP A 143 -9.45 10.85 -15.82
N GLU A 144 -9.94 11.39 -14.71
CA GLU A 144 -10.91 12.48 -14.74
C GLU A 144 -10.85 13.42 -13.53
N HIS A 145 -11.37 14.64 -13.73
CA HIS A 145 -11.60 15.57 -12.64
C HIS A 145 -12.97 15.32 -12.00
N LEU A 146 -12.98 15.16 -10.67
CA LEU A 146 -14.21 15.10 -9.89
C LEU A 146 -14.28 16.27 -8.89
N PRO A 147 -15.49 16.71 -8.51
CA PRO A 147 -15.63 17.78 -7.52
C PRO A 147 -15.25 17.27 -6.13
N LEU A 148 -14.77 18.16 -5.27
CA LEU A 148 -14.51 17.85 -3.85
C LEU A 148 -15.75 17.36 -3.12
N SER A 149 -16.94 17.80 -3.54
CA SER A 149 -18.24 17.37 -2.97
C SER A 149 -18.56 15.90 -3.20
N LEU A 150 -17.77 15.16 -3.99
CA LEU A 150 -17.91 13.70 -4.11
C LEU A 150 -17.89 13.01 -2.74
N THR A 151 -17.04 13.48 -1.83
CA THR A 151 -16.90 12.91 -0.49
C THR A 151 -18.03 13.34 0.48
N ASP A 152 -18.80 14.35 0.10
CA ASP A 152 -19.97 14.82 0.86
C ASP A 152 -21.26 14.09 0.43
N ASP A 153 -21.31 13.54 -0.78
CA ASP A 153 -22.41 12.75 -1.31
C ASP A 153 -22.11 11.24 -1.23
N LEU A 154 -22.58 10.62 -0.15
CA LEU A 154 -22.31 9.20 0.13
C LEU A 154 -22.82 8.26 -0.98
N GLY A 155 -23.90 8.63 -1.67
CA GLY A 155 -24.45 7.85 -2.79
C GLY A 155 -23.52 7.89 -4.01
N GLN A 156 -23.02 9.06 -4.37
CA GLN A 156 -22.04 9.21 -5.45
C GLN A 156 -20.69 8.58 -5.08
N LEU A 157 -20.20 8.79 -3.85
CA LEU A 157 -18.97 8.17 -3.36
C LEU A 157 -19.04 6.65 -3.45
N ARG A 158 -20.13 6.05 -2.93
CA ARG A 158 -20.39 4.61 -3.03
C ARG A 158 -20.39 4.15 -4.48
N SER A 159 -21.19 4.79 -5.33
CA SER A 159 -21.30 4.42 -6.74
C SER A 159 -19.95 4.46 -7.46
N PHE A 160 -19.13 5.47 -7.16
CA PHE A 160 -17.80 5.59 -7.77
C PHE A 160 -16.83 4.52 -7.27
N LEU A 161 -16.71 4.32 -5.94
CA LEU A 161 -15.75 3.42 -5.35
C LEU A 161 -16.08 1.94 -5.58
N SER A 162 -17.38 1.55 -5.55
CA SER A 162 -17.81 0.15 -5.74
C SER A 162 -18.27 -0.19 -7.16
N GLY A 163 -18.43 0.81 -8.02
CA GLY A 163 -18.89 0.64 -9.41
C GLY A 163 -17.77 0.42 -10.42
N ASN A 164 -16.51 0.37 -9.98
CA ASN A 164 -15.35 0.13 -10.85
C ASN A 164 -14.56 -1.07 -10.34
N ASP A 165 -13.93 -1.81 -11.26
CA ASP A 165 -13.06 -2.95 -10.87
C ASP A 165 -11.87 -2.48 -10.04
N TYR A 166 -11.27 -1.36 -10.42
CA TYR A 166 -10.17 -0.71 -9.69
C TYR A 166 -10.43 0.80 -9.65
N VAL A 167 -10.12 1.42 -8.52
CA VAL A 167 -10.33 2.85 -8.35
C VAL A 167 -9.31 3.46 -7.39
N GLU A 168 -8.84 4.65 -7.73
CA GLU A 168 -8.00 5.49 -6.88
C GLU A 168 -8.45 6.94 -7.00
N VAL A 169 -8.47 7.64 -5.88
CA VAL A 169 -8.82 9.06 -5.82
C VAL A 169 -7.71 9.84 -5.15
N PHE A 170 -7.28 10.89 -5.81
CA PHE A 170 -6.19 11.75 -5.36
C PHE A 170 -6.71 13.16 -5.11
N TRP A 171 -6.31 13.74 -4.00
CA TRP A 171 -6.44 15.15 -3.74
C TRP A 171 -5.07 15.78 -3.54
N LEU A 172 -4.72 16.71 -4.39
CA LEU A 172 -3.57 17.59 -4.12
C LEU A 172 -4.03 18.60 -3.07
N PRO A 173 -3.38 18.66 -1.89
CA PRO A 173 -3.89 19.47 -0.79
C PRO A 173 -4.16 20.93 -1.19
N GLN A 174 -5.33 21.43 -0.84
CA GLN A 174 -5.86 22.76 -1.17
C GLN A 174 -6.20 23.00 -2.66
N ALA A 175 -6.10 21.98 -3.54
CA ALA A 175 -6.62 22.09 -4.91
C ALA A 175 -8.17 22.07 -4.90
N SER A 176 -8.75 22.63 -5.99
CA SER A 176 -10.20 22.85 -6.11
C SER A 176 -11.01 21.60 -6.46
N GLY A 177 -10.38 20.47 -6.74
CA GLY A 177 -11.06 19.23 -7.10
C GLY A 177 -10.19 18.00 -6.88
N LEU A 178 -10.73 16.85 -7.24
CA LEU A 178 -10.12 15.54 -7.12
C LEU A 178 -9.62 15.05 -8.48
N TRP A 179 -8.50 14.36 -8.49
CA TRP A 179 -8.07 13.53 -9.59
C TRP A 179 -8.53 12.11 -9.33
N ALA A 180 -9.48 11.62 -10.12
CA ALA A 180 -9.98 10.26 -10.02
C ALA A 180 -9.40 9.42 -11.14
N LYS A 181 -9.06 8.18 -10.81
CA LYS A 181 -8.63 7.15 -11.73
C LYS A 181 -9.50 5.93 -11.52
N SER A 182 -10.06 5.42 -12.61
CA SER A 182 -10.76 4.15 -12.60
C SER A 182 -10.26 3.23 -13.71
N TRP A 183 -10.34 1.93 -13.46
CA TRP A 183 -10.02 0.92 -14.44
C TRP A 183 -11.08 -0.16 -14.41
N ASN A 184 -11.54 -0.53 -15.61
CA ASN A 184 -12.52 -1.60 -15.75
C ASN A 184 -12.06 -2.61 -16.80
N ARG A 185 -12.29 -3.88 -16.55
CA ARG A 185 -11.92 -4.97 -17.48
C ARG A 185 -12.66 -4.83 -18.80
N THR A 186 -11.97 -5.17 -19.89
CA THR A 186 -12.51 -5.06 -21.26
C THR A 186 -11.87 -6.06 -22.20
N ASP A 187 -12.65 -6.51 -23.20
CA ASP A 187 -12.14 -7.31 -24.31
C ASP A 187 -11.56 -6.46 -25.47
N ALA A 188 -11.64 -5.14 -25.34
CA ALA A 188 -11.09 -4.24 -26.35
C ALA A 188 -9.56 -4.37 -26.42
N PRO A 189 -8.95 -4.29 -27.63
CA PRO A 189 -7.53 -4.46 -27.80
C PRO A 189 -6.73 -3.35 -27.10
N ALA A 190 -5.72 -3.74 -26.32
CA ALA A 190 -4.85 -2.80 -25.63
C ALA A 190 -3.95 -2.04 -26.60
N ARG A 191 -3.79 -0.75 -26.35
CA ARG A 191 -2.73 0.05 -26.98
C ARG A 191 -1.44 -0.16 -26.20
N ARG A 192 -0.44 -0.74 -26.87
CA ARG A 192 0.89 -0.90 -26.26
C ARG A 192 1.43 0.46 -25.83
N ARG A 193 1.86 0.56 -24.57
CA ARG A 193 2.60 1.73 -24.11
C ARG A 193 3.91 1.80 -24.89
N SER A 194 4.16 2.91 -25.55
CA SER A 194 5.51 3.18 -26.04
C SER A 194 6.40 3.39 -24.81
N TRP A 195 7.37 2.51 -24.59
CA TRP A 195 8.37 2.61 -23.53
C TRP A 195 9.32 3.79 -23.69
N ALA A 196 9.27 4.48 -24.82
CA ALA A 196 9.85 5.79 -24.94
C ALA A 196 8.99 6.73 -24.08
N SER A 197 9.40 6.91 -22.79
CA SER A 197 9.03 8.12 -22.07
C SER A 197 9.28 9.28 -23.04
N THR A 198 8.21 9.97 -23.43
CA THR A 198 8.42 11.12 -24.31
C THR A 198 9.35 12.08 -23.57
N PRO A 199 10.27 12.79 -24.26
CA PRO A 199 11.10 13.81 -23.61
C PRO A 199 10.26 14.76 -22.74
N GLY A 200 8.97 14.95 -23.10
CA GLY A 200 8.00 15.71 -22.32
C GLY A 200 7.64 15.08 -20.97
N ASP A 201 7.57 13.77 -20.83
CA ASP A 201 7.23 13.12 -19.56
C ASP A 201 8.43 13.17 -18.59
N PHE A 202 9.64 13.03 -19.10
CA PHE A 202 10.86 13.23 -18.31
C PHE A 202 10.98 14.70 -17.83
N ALA A 203 10.73 15.67 -18.72
CA ALA A 203 10.75 17.08 -18.36
C ALA A 203 9.68 17.42 -17.32
N LYS A 204 8.45 16.95 -17.50
CA LYS A 204 7.35 17.14 -16.51
C LYS A 204 7.71 16.57 -15.14
N THR A 205 8.30 15.37 -15.11
CA THR A 205 8.73 14.71 -13.88
C THR A 205 9.83 15.47 -13.17
N THR A 206 10.87 15.88 -13.92
CA THR A 206 12.04 16.60 -13.36
C THR A 206 11.64 17.98 -12.85
N ILE A 207 10.85 18.73 -13.62
CA ILE A 207 10.35 20.05 -13.24
C ILE A 207 9.38 19.91 -12.05
N GLY A 208 8.45 18.95 -12.10
CA GLY A 208 7.53 18.67 -11.00
C GLY A 208 8.27 18.39 -9.68
N ASN A 209 9.28 17.52 -9.71
CA ASN A 209 10.09 17.19 -8.53
C ASN A 209 10.88 18.40 -7.99
N ALA A 210 11.45 19.23 -8.88
CA ALA A 210 12.15 20.44 -8.46
C ALA A 210 11.21 21.46 -7.81
N LEU A 211 10.01 21.61 -8.38
CA LEU A 211 8.98 22.50 -7.88
C LEU A 211 8.42 22.03 -6.52
N TRP A 212 8.17 20.73 -6.32
CA TRP A 212 7.74 20.19 -5.02
C TRP A 212 8.80 20.37 -3.94
N ARG A 213 10.09 20.15 -4.28
CA ARG A 213 11.20 20.43 -3.36
C ARG A 213 11.29 21.91 -2.98
N ALA A 214 10.97 22.80 -3.89
CA ALA A 214 10.91 24.23 -3.61
C ALA A 214 9.66 24.58 -2.77
N ALA A 215 8.51 24.02 -3.11
CA ALA A 215 7.24 24.26 -2.42
C ALA A 215 7.25 23.87 -0.95
N LYS A 216 7.98 22.80 -0.55
CA LYS A 216 8.10 22.40 0.86
C LYS A 216 8.65 23.51 1.77
N ASN A 217 9.49 24.41 1.23
CA ASN A 217 10.09 25.53 1.94
C ASN A 217 9.28 26.84 1.76
N ALA A 218 8.18 26.81 1.02
CA ALA A 218 7.29 27.94 0.76
C ALA A 218 5.83 27.50 0.95
N PRO A 219 5.40 27.20 2.19
CA PRO A 219 4.10 26.60 2.48
C PRO A 219 2.92 27.43 1.97
N THR A 220 3.04 28.75 1.94
CA THR A 220 2.01 29.65 1.39
C THR A 220 1.83 29.52 -0.12
N ALA A 221 2.82 29.00 -0.85
CA ALA A 221 2.74 28.77 -2.28
C ALA A 221 2.13 27.40 -2.64
N THR A 222 2.00 26.49 -1.68
CA THR A 222 1.52 25.11 -1.91
C THR A 222 0.16 25.09 -2.58
N ARG A 223 -0.79 25.94 -2.15
CA ARG A 223 -2.11 26.04 -2.74
C ARG A 223 -2.05 26.39 -4.22
N ALA A 224 -1.36 27.49 -4.55
CA ALA A 224 -1.26 27.95 -5.96
C ALA A 224 -0.56 26.91 -6.83
N PHE A 225 0.46 26.25 -6.26
CA PHE A 225 1.20 25.22 -6.95
C PHE A 225 0.36 23.96 -7.20
N ASN A 226 -0.32 23.41 -6.17
CA ASN A 226 -1.17 22.23 -6.31
C ASN A 226 -2.37 22.49 -7.21
N GLU A 227 -2.96 23.69 -7.16
CA GLU A 227 -4.01 24.10 -8.09
C GLU A 227 -3.52 24.15 -9.54
N THR A 228 -2.31 24.66 -9.76
CA THR A 228 -1.70 24.73 -11.10
C THR A 228 -1.41 23.32 -11.62
N LEU A 229 -0.88 22.43 -10.78
CA LEU A 229 -0.66 21.02 -11.15
C LEU A 229 -1.98 20.32 -11.48
N TYR A 230 -2.98 20.47 -10.63
CA TYR A 230 -4.30 19.89 -10.83
C TYR A 230 -4.91 20.31 -12.16
N ARG A 231 -4.92 21.61 -12.46
CA ARG A 231 -5.50 22.12 -13.71
C ARG A 231 -4.67 21.84 -14.95
N GLY A 232 -3.34 21.80 -14.82
CA GLY A 232 -2.43 21.72 -15.94
C GLY A 232 -1.92 20.32 -16.29
N LEU A 233 -1.77 19.43 -15.29
CA LEU A 233 -1.20 18.10 -15.48
C LEU A 233 -2.22 16.97 -15.39
N VAL A 234 -3.26 17.16 -14.58
CA VAL A 234 -4.33 16.15 -14.48
C VAL A 234 -5.27 16.31 -15.69
N PRO A 235 -5.51 15.25 -16.47
CA PRO A 235 -6.47 15.31 -17.56
C PRO A 235 -7.89 15.56 -17.05
N ARG A 236 -8.65 16.43 -17.72
CA ARG A 236 -10.06 16.64 -17.37
C ARG A 236 -10.91 15.40 -17.60
N HIS A 237 -10.61 14.69 -18.67
CA HIS A 237 -11.10 13.36 -18.98
C HIS A 237 -10.15 12.74 -20.01
N HIS A 238 -9.62 11.56 -19.70
CA HIS A 238 -8.78 10.81 -20.62
C HIS A 238 -9.08 9.32 -20.47
N SER A 239 -9.32 8.63 -21.57
CA SER A 239 -9.59 7.19 -21.57
C SER A 239 -8.64 6.47 -22.50
N VAL A 240 -8.10 5.34 -22.06
CA VAL A 240 -7.21 4.49 -22.89
C VAL A 240 -7.32 3.03 -22.45
N VAL A 241 -7.29 2.11 -23.42
CA VAL A 241 -7.21 0.68 -23.14
C VAL A 241 -5.73 0.26 -23.08
N ARG A 242 -5.35 -0.41 -22.01
CA ARG A 242 -4.00 -0.94 -21.78
C ARG A 242 -4.07 -2.36 -21.23
N ASP A 243 -2.96 -3.10 -21.33
CA ASP A 243 -2.83 -4.36 -20.60
C ASP A 243 -2.75 -4.15 -19.07
N ALA A 244 -2.96 -5.22 -18.32
CA ALA A 244 -3.01 -5.18 -16.86
C ALA A 244 -1.77 -4.52 -16.24
N ALA A 245 -0.57 -4.97 -16.60
CA ALA A 245 0.65 -4.47 -16.00
C ALA A 245 0.89 -2.99 -16.30
N ASP A 246 0.64 -2.52 -17.56
CA ASP A 246 0.79 -1.11 -17.90
C ASP A 246 -0.26 -0.22 -17.21
N SER A 247 -1.42 -0.77 -16.85
CA SER A 247 -2.49 -0.06 -16.15
C SER A 247 -2.20 0.04 -14.65
N LEU A 248 -1.77 -1.06 -14.02
CA LEU A 248 -1.51 -1.13 -12.57
C LEU A 248 -0.25 -0.35 -12.17
N HIS A 249 0.70 -0.13 -13.09
CA HIS A 249 1.96 0.57 -12.84
C HIS A 249 2.00 1.96 -13.52
N TYR A 250 0.98 2.75 -13.32
CA TYR A 250 0.79 4.01 -14.05
C TYR A 250 1.69 5.17 -13.59
N GLN A 251 2.25 5.14 -12.37
CA GLN A 251 2.98 6.26 -11.75
C GLN A 251 4.48 5.99 -11.52
N GLN A 252 5.19 5.51 -12.51
CA GLN A 252 6.62 5.16 -12.40
C GLN A 252 7.53 6.33 -11.96
N PHE A 253 7.12 7.59 -12.19
CA PHE A 253 7.91 8.77 -11.81
C PHE A 253 8.00 9.02 -10.30
N ILE A 254 7.10 8.44 -9.50
CA ILE A 254 7.10 8.54 -8.03
C ILE A 254 8.37 7.93 -7.42
N GLU A 255 8.97 6.92 -8.05
CA GLU A 255 10.19 6.26 -7.56
C GLU A 255 11.36 7.21 -7.31
N ASN A 256 11.38 8.37 -7.98
CA ASN A 256 12.45 9.36 -7.88
C ASN A 256 12.18 10.47 -6.84
N VAL A 257 11.05 10.43 -6.15
CA VAL A 257 10.68 11.41 -5.12
C VAL A 257 10.89 10.79 -3.75
N ARG A 258 11.74 11.39 -2.92
CA ARG A 258 11.81 11.02 -1.51
C ARG A 258 10.60 11.60 -0.79
N CYS A 259 9.77 10.73 -0.27
CA CYS A 259 8.52 11.07 0.42
C CYS A 259 8.52 10.56 1.85
N GLU A 260 7.75 11.25 2.69
CA GLU A 260 7.22 10.73 3.95
C GLU A 260 5.78 10.27 3.66
N ILE A 261 5.44 9.06 4.08
CA ILE A 261 4.11 8.48 3.83
C ILE A 261 3.58 7.87 5.12
N MET A 262 2.38 8.25 5.49
CA MET A 262 1.54 7.54 6.45
C MET A 262 0.37 6.91 5.70
N SER A 263 0.02 5.67 6.05
CA SER A 263 -1.13 4.99 5.46
C SER A 263 -1.90 4.19 6.51
N PHE A 264 -3.24 4.26 6.46
CA PHE A 264 -4.15 3.49 7.29
C PHE A 264 -5.25 2.87 6.44
N ALA A 265 -5.60 1.63 6.75
CA ALA A 265 -6.81 0.98 6.26
C ALA A 265 -7.99 1.36 7.16
N ILE A 266 -9.10 1.76 6.55
CA ILE A 266 -10.36 2.12 7.22
C ILE A 266 -11.42 1.15 6.73
N VAL A 267 -12.19 0.56 7.65
CA VAL A 267 -13.30 -0.33 7.27
C VAL A 267 -14.40 0.46 6.54
N ILE A 268 -14.90 -0.09 5.45
CA ILE A 268 -16.00 0.51 4.68
C ILE A 268 -17.32 -0.01 5.26
N ASP A 269 -18.09 0.87 5.87
CA ASP A 269 -19.47 0.59 6.28
C ASP A 269 -20.43 0.59 5.08
N PRO A 270 -21.60 -0.04 5.15
CA PRO A 270 -22.54 -0.13 4.03
C PRO A 270 -22.96 1.21 3.41
N GLU A 271 -22.96 2.28 4.19
CA GLU A 271 -23.30 3.63 3.75
C GLU A 271 -22.10 4.50 3.39
N PHE A 272 -20.86 3.99 3.46
CA PHE A 272 -19.60 4.72 3.18
C PHE A 272 -19.34 5.94 4.08
N ARG A 273 -19.99 6.02 5.25
CA ARG A 273 -19.79 7.10 6.22
C ARG A 273 -18.37 7.11 6.79
N ASN A 274 -17.79 5.91 7.00
CA ASN A 274 -16.46 5.77 7.52
C ASN A 274 -15.41 6.36 6.56
N VAL A 275 -15.57 6.10 5.26
CA VAL A 275 -14.69 6.65 4.21
C VAL A 275 -14.80 8.19 4.18
N ALA A 276 -16.01 8.71 4.13
CA ALA A 276 -16.25 10.16 4.13
C ALA A 276 -15.70 10.82 5.41
N LYS A 277 -15.95 10.22 6.58
CA LYS A 277 -15.42 10.72 7.85
C LYS A 277 -13.90 10.73 7.90
N ALA A 278 -13.24 9.64 7.49
CA ALA A 278 -11.80 9.56 7.50
C ALA A 278 -11.17 10.59 6.57
N TRP A 279 -11.76 10.81 5.39
CA TRP A 279 -11.38 11.85 4.45
C TRP A 279 -11.51 13.24 5.04
N GLN A 280 -12.68 13.54 5.62
CA GLN A 280 -12.97 14.85 6.18
C GLN A 280 -12.00 15.24 7.30
N VAL A 281 -11.61 14.28 8.15
CA VAL A 281 -10.56 14.50 9.17
C VAL A 281 -9.29 15.08 8.56
N VAL A 282 -8.82 14.52 7.45
CA VAL A 282 -7.59 15.00 6.80
C VAL A 282 -7.80 16.38 6.19
N VAL A 283 -8.91 16.58 5.49
CA VAL A 283 -9.25 17.87 4.84
C VAL A 283 -9.32 19.00 5.86
N ASP A 284 -9.99 18.78 6.99
CA ASP A 284 -10.12 19.78 8.04
C ASP A 284 -8.78 20.12 8.67
N LYS A 285 -7.94 19.13 8.96
CA LYS A 285 -6.60 19.36 9.49
C LYS A 285 -5.68 20.09 8.49
N VAL A 286 -5.80 19.80 7.20
CA VAL A 286 -5.08 20.57 6.17
C VAL A 286 -5.54 22.02 6.15
N ARG A 287 -6.85 22.29 6.30
CA ARG A 287 -7.39 23.65 6.38
C ARG A 287 -6.92 24.38 7.64
N GLU A 288 -6.93 23.71 8.80
CA GLU A 288 -6.43 24.26 10.07
C GLU A 288 -4.95 24.68 9.95
N ARG A 289 -4.10 23.83 9.40
CA ARG A 289 -2.68 24.13 9.20
C ARG A 289 -2.46 25.24 8.16
N ALA A 290 -3.23 25.25 7.08
CA ALA A 290 -3.16 26.31 6.06
C ALA A 290 -3.55 27.68 6.61
N ALA A 291 -4.50 27.77 7.56
CA ALA A 291 -4.90 29.01 8.19
C ALA A 291 -3.79 29.69 8.99
N VAL A 292 -2.80 28.92 9.46
CA VAL A 292 -1.61 29.42 10.17
C VAL A 292 -0.36 29.46 9.27
N GLY A 293 -0.54 29.31 7.95
CA GLY A 293 0.54 29.40 6.97
C GLY A 293 1.41 28.14 6.86
N GLU A 294 0.94 26.99 7.36
CA GLU A 294 1.63 25.71 7.30
C GLU A 294 1.09 24.82 6.17
N SER A 295 1.94 23.92 5.64
CA SER A 295 1.55 22.95 4.61
C SER A 295 2.28 21.62 4.83
N PRO A 296 2.00 20.94 5.94
CA PRO A 296 2.68 19.68 6.31
C PRO A 296 2.32 18.52 5.38
N LEU A 297 1.13 18.51 4.79
CA LEU A 297 0.74 17.64 3.69
C LEU A 297 0.79 18.45 2.39
N ASN A 298 1.72 18.14 1.50
CA ASN A 298 1.99 18.99 0.35
C ASN A 298 2.03 18.26 -1.00
N LEU A 299 2.05 16.91 -1.03
CA LEU A 299 1.97 16.17 -2.27
C LEU A 299 0.54 15.70 -2.54
N VAL A 300 0.04 14.72 -1.80
CA VAL A 300 -1.26 14.12 -2.11
C VAL A 300 -1.86 13.42 -0.88
N LEU A 301 -3.19 13.47 -0.79
CA LEU A 301 -4.02 12.52 -0.08
C LEU A 301 -4.60 11.56 -1.12
N GLU A 302 -4.42 10.27 -0.92
CA GLU A 302 -4.88 9.22 -1.81
C GLU A 302 -5.84 8.27 -1.10
N MET A 303 -6.87 7.81 -1.83
CA MET A 303 -7.78 6.72 -1.43
C MET A 303 -7.65 5.56 -2.39
N ARG A 304 -7.56 4.33 -1.86
CA ARG A 304 -7.64 3.06 -2.61
C ARG A 304 -8.56 2.10 -1.89
N VAL A 305 -9.33 1.35 -2.66
CA VAL A 305 -10.23 0.34 -2.09
C VAL A 305 -9.72 -1.04 -2.43
N ILE A 306 -9.77 -1.93 -1.44
CA ILE A 306 -9.55 -3.37 -1.62
C ILE A 306 -10.59 -4.16 -0.83
N ARG A 307 -10.75 -5.42 -1.19
CA ARG A 307 -11.54 -6.41 -0.47
C ARG A 307 -10.85 -6.83 0.84
N ASP A 308 -11.59 -7.48 1.72
CA ASP A 308 -11.13 -8.10 2.95
C ASP A 308 -9.94 -9.07 2.76
N SER A 309 -9.18 -9.25 3.82
CA SER A 309 -8.06 -10.19 3.90
C SER A 309 -8.23 -11.13 5.07
N ASN A 310 -7.87 -12.42 4.88
CA ASN A 310 -7.82 -13.40 5.97
C ASN A 310 -6.46 -13.47 6.66
N VAL A 311 -5.47 -12.77 6.13
CA VAL A 311 -4.10 -12.74 6.67
C VAL A 311 -4.08 -12.00 7.99
N TRP A 312 -3.61 -12.64 9.06
CA TRP A 312 -3.78 -12.18 10.45
C TRP A 312 -3.28 -10.78 10.73
N LEU A 313 -2.13 -10.41 10.18
CA LEU A 313 -1.53 -9.08 10.36
C LEU A 313 -1.80 -8.11 9.19
N SER A 314 -2.65 -8.49 8.23
CA SER A 314 -3.07 -7.57 7.18
C SER A 314 -3.82 -6.38 7.78
N PRO A 315 -3.52 -5.13 7.37
CA PRO A 315 -4.36 -3.99 7.76
C PRO A 315 -5.81 -4.10 7.27
N ALA A 316 -6.07 -4.86 6.20
CA ALA A 316 -7.41 -5.14 5.69
C ALA A 316 -8.01 -6.45 6.25
N PHE A 317 -7.50 -6.97 7.38
CA PHE A 317 -8.06 -8.17 7.99
C PHE A 317 -9.53 -7.97 8.35
N SER A 318 -10.39 -8.88 7.90
CA SER A 318 -11.80 -8.97 8.32
C SER A 318 -12.27 -10.41 8.32
N THR A 319 -13.14 -10.74 9.28
CA THR A 319 -13.86 -12.01 9.34
C THR A 319 -15.28 -11.90 8.80
N ASN A 320 -15.73 -10.70 8.49
CA ASN A 320 -17.10 -10.40 8.07
C ASN A 320 -17.22 -10.09 6.57
N GLY A 321 -16.09 -10.08 5.83
CA GLY A 321 -16.06 -9.77 4.39
C GLY A 321 -16.14 -8.26 4.08
N GLU A 322 -15.77 -7.40 5.03
CA GLU A 322 -15.82 -5.95 4.88
C GLU A 322 -14.69 -5.45 4.00
N HIS A 323 -14.99 -4.61 3.01
CA HIS A 323 -13.99 -3.89 2.23
C HIS A 323 -13.26 -2.84 3.08
N HIS A 324 -12.08 -2.47 2.63
CA HIS A 324 -11.26 -1.45 3.29
C HIS A 324 -10.84 -0.37 2.31
N CYS A 325 -10.89 0.88 2.77
CA CYS A 325 -10.33 2.02 2.07
C CYS A 325 -9.00 2.40 2.72
N TYR A 326 -7.92 2.33 1.95
CA TYR A 326 -6.64 2.85 2.39
C TYR A 326 -6.54 4.33 2.09
N PHE A 327 -6.14 5.08 3.10
CA PHE A 327 -5.79 6.49 2.98
C PHE A 327 -4.27 6.62 3.07
N GLU A 328 -3.66 7.14 2.01
CA GLU A 328 -2.23 7.46 2.00
C GLU A 328 -2.03 8.98 2.03
N LEU A 329 -1.33 9.45 3.06
CA LEU A 329 -0.92 10.83 3.21
C LEU A 329 0.54 10.93 2.81
N ILE A 330 0.81 11.67 1.73
CA ILE A 330 2.14 11.71 1.12
C ILE A 330 2.65 13.15 1.12
N SER A 331 3.83 13.35 1.67
CA SER A 331 4.56 14.62 1.65
C SER A 331 5.99 14.45 1.16
N VAL A 332 6.58 15.51 0.66
CA VAL A 332 8.01 15.53 0.32
C VAL A 332 8.83 15.33 1.60
N ALA A 333 9.83 14.45 1.56
CA ALA A 333 10.68 14.19 2.70
C ALA A 333 11.34 15.46 3.26
N GLY A 334 11.31 15.58 4.58
CA GLY A 334 11.80 16.76 5.30
C GLY A 334 10.87 17.98 5.22
N THR A 335 9.58 17.79 4.91
CA THR A 335 8.57 18.84 5.04
C THR A 335 8.38 19.19 6.52
N PRO A 336 8.45 20.48 6.89
CA PRO A 336 8.26 20.89 8.26
C PRO A 336 6.93 20.43 8.85
N LYS A 337 6.92 19.94 10.08
CA LYS A 337 5.73 19.46 10.81
C LYS A 337 4.95 18.31 10.17
N CYS A 338 5.59 17.60 9.22
CA CYS A 338 4.95 16.47 8.55
C CYS A 338 4.54 15.36 9.52
N HIS A 339 5.44 14.92 10.39
CA HIS A 339 5.14 13.86 11.36
C HIS A 339 4.15 14.34 12.43
N GLU A 340 4.23 15.58 12.92
CA GLU A 340 3.20 16.14 13.82
C GLU A 340 1.81 16.09 13.19
N PHE A 341 1.72 16.41 11.89
CA PHE A 341 0.46 16.33 11.15
C PHE A 341 -0.04 14.89 11.00
N PHE A 342 0.86 13.95 10.70
CA PHE A 342 0.53 12.54 10.64
C PHE A 342 0.02 12.02 11.99
N ASP A 343 0.69 12.37 13.08
CA ASP A 343 0.29 12.01 14.43
C ASP A 343 -1.11 12.57 14.78
N ASP A 344 -1.38 13.83 14.43
CA ASP A 344 -2.68 14.47 14.64
C ASP A 344 -3.82 13.77 13.89
N VAL A 345 -3.58 13.37 12.63
CA VAL A 345 -4.56 12.62 11.82
C VAL A 345 -4.74 11.22 12.38
N ALA A 346 -3.67 10.51 12.63
CA ALA A 346 -3.71 9.15 13.18
C ALA A 346 -4.43 9.11 14.53
N ALA A 347 -4.14 10.07 15.41
CA ALA A 347 -4.82 10.19 16.69
C ALA A 347 -6.34 10.43 16.56
N ALA A 348 -6.77 11.19 15.54
CA ALA A 348 -8.21 11.38 15.26
C ALA A 348 -8.86 10.09 14.75
N TRP A 349 -8.20 9.36 13.85
CA TRP A 349 -8.70 8.07 13.36
C TRP A 349 -8.73 7.01 14.47
N MET A 350 -7.68 6.89 15.28
CA MET A 350 -7.60 5.93 16.40
C MET A 350 -8.66 6.19 17.48
N ARG A 351 -9.09 7.45 17.67
CA ARG A 351 -10.19 7.79 18.60
C ARG A 351 -11.58 7.55 18.03
N SER A 352 -11.72 7.12 16.79
CA SER A 352 -12.98 6.82 16.11
C SER A 352 -13.12 5.31 15.91
N PRO A 353 -13.67 4.56 16.89
CA PRO A 353 -13.66 3.09 16.88
C PRO A 353 -14.41 2.49 15.68
N GLU A 354 -15.40 3.21 15.14
CA GLU A 354 -16.14 2.81 13.94
C GLU A 354 -15.28 2.72 12.68
N LEU A 355 -14.16 3.44 12.63
CA LEU A 355 -13.26 3.41 11.49
C LEU A 355 -12.42 2.13 11.45
N GLU A 356 -12.28 1.43 12.56
CA GLU A 356 -11.37 0.28 12.72
C GLU A 356 -10.00 0.51 12.04
N ALA A 357 -9.48 1.71 12.21
CA ALA A 357 -8.29 2.19 11.49
C ALA A 357 -7.07 1.32 11.81
N ARG A 358 -6.37 0.80 10.80
CA ARG A 358 -5.16 -0.01 10.98
C ARG A 358 -4.00 0.53 10.18
N PRO A 359 -2.83 0.79 10.81
CA PRO A 359 -1.67 1.31 10.12
C PRO A 359 -1.09 0.29 9.13
N HIS A 360 -0.56 0.78 8.01
CA HIS A 360 0.20 -0.02 7.06
C HIS A 360 1.63 -0.19 7.53
N TRP A 361 2.08 -1.44 7.68
CA TRP A 361 3.37 -1.80 8.27
C TRP A 361 4.61 -1.22 7.58
N ALA A 362 4.55 -0.98 6.27
CA ALA A 362 5.68 -0.44 5.50
C ALA A 362 5.75 1.10 5.50
N LYS A 363 4.84 1.79 6.18
CA LYS A 363 4.73 3.26 6.18
C LYS A 363 5.11 3.83 7.55
N TYR A 364 5.00 5.14 7.72
CA TYR A 364 5.17 5.79 9.02
C TYR A 364 4.05 5.37 9.96
N PHE A 365 4.38 4.75 11.08
CA PHE A 365 3.42 4.36 12.12
C PHE A 365 4.04 4.17 13.52
N ALA A 366 5.26 3.66 13.61
CA ALA A 366 5.81 3.13 14.87
C ALA A 366 6.10 4.20 15.93
N ASP A 367 6.25 5.45 15.51
CA ASP A 367 6.52 6.60 16.40
C ASP A 367 5.24 7.39 16.71
N ILE A 368 4.07 7.00 16.17
CA ILE A 368 2.79 7.64 16.48
C ILE A 368 2.48 7.44 17.97
N PRO A 369 2.16 8.52 18.71
CA PRO A 369 1.84 8.41 20.13
C PRO A 369 0.64 7.48 20.39
N GLY A 370 0.81 6.51 21.30
CA GLY A 370 -0.25 5.56 21.66
C GLY A 370 -0.49 4.44 20.63
N ILE A 371 0.33 4.32 19.59
CA ILE A 371 0.11 3.33 18.51
C ILE A 371 0.24 1.88 18.99
N VAL A 372 1.18 1.57 19.91
CA VAL A 372 1.40 0.19 20.36
C VAL A 372 0.18 -0.39 21.08
N PRO A 373 -0.38 0.23 22.15
CA PRO A 373 -1.61 -0.26 22.76
C PRO A 373 -2.79 -0.28 21.76
N TYR A 374 -2.86 0.69 20.85
CA TYR A 374 -3.87 0.71 19.81
C TYR A 374 -3.77 -0.48 18.86
N ILE A 375 -2.57 -0.85 18.39
CA ILE A 375 -2.34 -2.03 17.56
C ILE A 375 -2.86 -3.30 18.24
N HIS A 376 -2.59 -3.49 19.54
CA HIS A 376 -3.10 -4.64 20.28
C HIS A 376 -4.64 -4.70 20.31
N GLN A 377 -5.29 -3.55 20.40
CA GLN A 377 -6.75 -3.46 20.33
C GLN A 377 -7.27 -3.72 18.89
N ALA A 378 -6.64 -3.12 17.88
CA ALA A 378 -7.12 -3.13 16.49
C ALA A 378 -7.05 -4.52 15.83
N TRP A 379 -6.05 -5.35 16.18
CA TRP A 379 -5.92 -6.71 15.65
C TRP A 379 -6.64 -7.79 16.46
N ARG A 380 -7.44 -7.42 17.50
CA ARG A 380 -8.42 -8.29 18.20
C ARG A 380 -7.92 -9.70 18.50
N GLY A 381 -6.69 -9.82 19.00
CA GLY A 381 -6.09 -11.11 19.38
C GLY A 381 -5.29 -11.82 18.28
N ASN A 382 -5.37 -11.43 17.02
CA ASN A 382 -4.52 -11.99 15.97
C ASN A 382 -3.03 -11.72 16.22
N LEU A 383 -2.72 -10.56 16.80
CA LEU A 383 -1.34 -10.22 17.16
C LEU A 383 -0.78 -11.22 18.21
N ALA A 384 -1.58 -11.59 19.22
CA ALA A 384 -1.19 -12.58 20.22
C ALA A 384 -1.04 -13.99 19.62
N LYS A 385 -1.95 -14.39 18.71
CA LYS A 385 -1.83 -15.67 17.99
C LYS A 385 -0.57 -15.71 17.14
N PHE A 386 -0.29 -14.61 16.42
CA PHE A 386 0.92 -14.48 15.63
C PHE A 386 2.18 -14.55 16.48
N ALA A 387 2.23 -13.83 17.61
CA ALA A 387 3.35 -13.86 18.54
C ALA A 387 3.61 -15.28 19.09
N GLY A 388 2.54 -16.03 19.42
CA GLY A 388 2.65 -17.42 19.86
C GLY A 388 3.20 -18.36 18.79
N LEU A 389 2.79 -18.21 17.53
CA LEU A 389 3.34 -18.98 16.40
C LEU A 389 4.81 -18.58 16.12
N ARG A 390 5.09 -17.29 16.16
CA ARG A 390 6.43 -16.76 15.98
C ARG A 390 7.42 -17.34 16.99
N ASP A 391 7.05 -17.41 18.28
CA ASP A 391 7.89 -17.97 19.34
C ASP A 391 8.13 -19.49 19.18
N GLN A 392 7.26 -20.19 18.45
CA GLN A 392 7.49 -21.60 18.09
C GLN A 392 8.49 -21.72 16.92
N ILE A 393 8.44 -20.82 15.94
CA ILE A 393 9.29 -20.86 14.73
C ILE A 393 10.68 -20.29 15.01
N ASP A 394 10.77 -19.22 15.82
CA ASP A 394 12.02 -18.54 16.19
C ASP A 394 12.07 -18.30 17.72
N PRO A 395 12.26 -19.36 18.53
CA PRO A 395 12.27 -19.25 19.99
C PRO A 395 13.44 -18.39 20.51
N GLU A 396 14.52 -18.29 19.77
CA GLU A 396 15.69 -17.49 20.12
C GLU A 396 15.56 -16.02 19.75
N ARG A 397 14.45 -15.64 19.08
CA ARG A 397 14.15 -14.27 18.64
C ARG A 397 15.23 -13.65 17.73
N MET A 398 15.86 -14.49 16.91
CA MET A 398 16.92 -14.08 15.98
C MET A 398 16.44 -13.04 14.96
N PHE A 399 15.18 -13.15 14.51
CA PHE A 399 14.59 -12.27 13.50
C PHE A 399 13.71 -11.15 14.09
N LEU A 400 13.86 -10.84 15.36
CA LEU A 400 13.03 -9.85 16.05
C LEU A 400 13.85 -8.60 16.36
N ASN A 401 13.67 -7.54 15.57
CA ASN A 401 14.31 -6.28 15.83
C ASN A 401 13.67 -5.51 17.03
N PRO A 402 14.33 -4.48 17.60
CA PRO A 402 13.83 -3.76 18.78
C PRO A 402 12.43 -3.15 18.59
N ALA A 403 12.10 -2.69 17.39
CA ALA A 403 10.77 -2.11 17.12
C ALA A 403 9.68 -3.16 17.14
N MET A 404 9.91 -4.31 16.50
CA MET A 404 8.97 -5.43 16.51
C MET A 404 8.88 -6.07 17.90
N GLN A 405 10.00 -6.11 18.65
CA GLN A 405 9.98 -6.51 20.06
C GLN A 405 8.99 -5.66 20.86
N ARG A 406 9.04 -4.34 20.71
CA ARG A 406 8.14 -3.40 21.39
C ARG A 406 6.68 -3.57 20.98
N ILE A 407 6.43 -3.88 19.71
CA ILE A 407 5.07 -4.05 19.16
C ILE A 407 4.48 -5.39 19.56
N LEU A 408 5.21 -6.49 19.36
CA LEU A 408 4.71 -7.83 19.63
C LEU A 408 4.69 -8.19 21.12
N TYR A 409 5.61 -7.64 21.88
CA TYR A 409 5.83 -7.94 23.30
C TYR A 409 5.97 -6.65 24.10
N PRO A 410 4.93 -5.81 24.18
CA PRO A 410 5.00 -4.61 25.01
C PRO A 410 5.35 -5.02 26.44
N ALA A 411 6.27 -4.27 27.07
CA ALA A 411 6.51 -4.44 28.51
C ALA A 411 5.17 -4.31 29.23
N ALA A 412 4.87 -5.25 30.10
CA ALA A 412 3.73 -5.07 31.01
C ALA A 412 3.94 -3.72 31.71
N ASP A 413 3.00 -2.78 31.53
CA ASP A 413 3.07 -1.50 32.20
C ASP A 413 3.34 -1.76 33.67
N ALA A 414 4.49 -1.27 34.16
CA ALA A 414 4.73 -1.22 35.58
C ALA A 414 3.71 -0.23 36.15
N HIS A 415 2.62 -0.78 36.69
CA HIS A 415 1.54 -0.06 37.40
C HIS A 415 2.09 0.73 38.60
#